data_66cada3919ea63446a2fd3931baf2a8d
#
_entry.id   66cada3919ea63446a2fd3931baf2a8d
#
_cell.length_a   1.000
_cell.length_b   1.000
_cell.length_c   1.000
_cell.angle_alpha   90.00
_cell.angle_beta   90.00
_cell.angle_gamma   90.00
#
_symmetry.space_group_name_H-M   'P 1'
#
loop_
_entity.id
_entity.type
_entity.pdbx_description
1 polymer ?
#
loop_
_entity_poly.entity_id
_entity_poly.type
_entity_poly.pdbx_seq_one_letter_code
_entity_poly.pdbx_strand_id
1 'polypeptide(L)'
;HNGEANSPENFGQGGKKSAMMKPSEWLKSLKVGEPQTSGQVFTVFPLTVAETNGRDYLTLEEAHRQGLVILPESGNVPEIVVVIKGEKPVLVVEGEVIVGGWQNRTVNISLLLEAGKEHRIPVSCIEAGRWSSRRTRRPFVPEEPERSDFEVAAYAAHSRLRRVKTETVAMQFLTVGEMKSDQRRVWAEVSEELSAAEVASPTEDATALYEHHRTSIEDLLKPIVPVENQVGAVIGIGQTIAGLEVFDHPETWRRLSKKILYGYAAEALEFLWRRKATGLVSYDEAKAFCDMTAAVLDRATVKPAPVGMGEHHLLEGTVKGFALVHDGKVRHMFAFPPLHRL
;
A
#
# COMPACT_ATOMS: atom_id res chain seq x y z
N HIS A 1 -72.55 21.48 -20.53
CA HIS A 1 -72.08 21.44 -19.12
C HIS A 1 -70.67 21.03 -19.08
N ASN A 2 -69.85 21.98 -18.66
CA ASN A 2 -68.39 21.98 -18.61
C ASN A 2 -67.91 21.00 -17.53
N GLY A 3 -66.89 20.23 -17.87
CA GLY A 3 -66.08 19.48 -16.95
C GLY A 3 -64.63 19.74 -17.27
N GLU A 4 -63.98 20.59 -16.48
CA GLU A 4 -62.57 20.90 -16.56
C GLU A 4 -61.74 19.71 -16.09
N ALA A 5 -60.80 19.29 -16.90
CA ALA A 5 -59.82 18.29 -16.56
C ALA A 5 -58.59 18.96 -15.91
N ASN A 6 -58.36 18.69 -14.61
CA ASN A 6 -57.18 19.05 -13.90
C ASN A 6 -56.01 18.12 -14.30
N SER A 7 -54.98 18.70 -14.87
CA SER A 7 -53.69 18.04 -15.09
C SER A 7 -52.90 18.04 -13.77
N PRO A 8 -52.23 16.94 -13.39
CA PRO A 8 -51.32 16.95 -12.25
C PRO A 8 -49.99 17.60 -12.64
N GLU A 9 -49.60 18.62 -11.86
CA GLU A 9 -48.32 19.28 -11.93
C GLU A 9 -47.17 18.29 -11.64
N ASN A 10 -46.27 18.24 -12.59
CA ASN A 10 -45.06 17.43 -12.57
C ASN A 10 -44.04 18.12 -11.66
N PHE A 11 -43.95 17.76 -10.38
CA PHE A 11 -42.87 18.17 -9.50
C PHE A 11 -41.59 17.43 -9.92
N GLY A 12 -40.84 18.04 -10.80
CA GLY A 12 -39.48 17.66 -11.09
C GLY A 12 -38.58 17.84 -9.85
N GLN A 13 -38.39 16.79 -9.10
CA GLN A 13 -37.26 16.71 -8.15
C GLN A 13 -35.97 16.59 -8.93
N GLY A 14 -35.44 17.73 -9.32
CA GLY A 14 -34.04 17.87 -9.76
C GLY A 14 -33.09 17.69 -8.58
N GLY A 15 -32.87 16.44 -8.17
CA GLY A 15 -31.77 16.10 -7.28
C GLY A 15 -30.47 16.50 -7.98
N LYS A 16 -29.87 17.62 -7.59
CA LYS A 16 -28.49 17.97 -7.94
C LYS A 16 -27.63 16.80 -7.44
N LYS A 17 -27.21 15.91 -8.35
CA LYS A 17 -26.09 15.00 -8.07
C LYS A 17 -24.94 15.91 -7.67
N SER A 18 -24.58 15.91 -6.39
CA SER A 18 -23.36 16.54 -5.90
C SER A 18 -22.22 16.04 -6.78
N ALA A 19 -21.54 16.95 -7.47
CA ALA A 19 -20.39 16.61 -8.29
C ALA A 19 -19.36 15.93 -7.40
N MET A 20 -18.91 14.71 -7.77
CA MET A 20 -17.95 13.93 -7.00
C MET A 20 -16.62 14.68 -6.98
N MET A 21 -16.03 14.89 -5.79
CA MET A 21 -14.75 15.56 -5.61
C MET A 21 -13.64 14.79 -6.35
N LYS A 22 -12.79 15.49 -7.11
CA LYS A 22 -11.64 14.87 -7.76
C LYS A 22 -10.64 14.33 -6.73
N PRO A 23 -9.90 13.26 -7.03
CA PRO A 23 -8.85 12.73 -6.14
C PRO A 23 -7.84 13.80 -5.70
N SER A 24 -7.40 14.68 -6.62
CA SER A 24 -6.47 15.76 -6.31
C SER A 24 -7.06 16.82 -5.38
N GLU A 25 -8.33 17.17 -5.53
CA GLU A 25 -9.04 18.08 -4.65
C GLU A 25 -9.23 17.48 -3.25
N TRP A 26 -9.56 16.20 -3.19
CA TRP A 26 -9.66 15.49 -1.92
C TRP A 26 -8.30 15.49 -1.18
N LEU A 27 -7.21 15.18 -1.88
CA LEU A 27 -5.87 15.22 -1.26
C LEU A 27 -5.52 16.61 -0.71
N LYS A 28 -5.85 17.68 -1.44
CA LYS A 28 -5.67 19.08 -0.98
C LYS A 28 -6.51 19.42 0.25
N SER A 29 -7.66 18.76 0.43
CA SER A 29 -8.55 18.98 1.57
C SER A 29 -8.03 18.39 2.88
N LEU A 30 -7.04 17.48 2.82
CA LEU A 30 -6.46 16.88 4.00
C LEU A 30 -5.64 17.90 4.78
N LYS A 31 -5.79 17.88 6.10
CA LYS A 31 -4.97 18.70 7.00
C LYS A 31 -3.67 18.00 7.33
N VAL A 32 -2.55 18.68 7.12
CA VAL A 32 -1.24 18.22 7.59
C VAL A 32 -1.12 18.60 9.07
N GLY A 33 -0.95 17.61 9.94
CA GLY A 33 -0.83 17.80 11.37
C GLY A 33 0.61 18.02 11.83
N GLU A 34 0.76 18.27 13.13
CA GLU A 34 2.07 18.42 13.76
C GLU A 34 2.89 17.13 13.65
N PRO A 35 4.20 17.23 13.41
CA PRO A 35 5.06 16.08 13.25
C PRO A 35 5.22 15.29 14.55
N GLN A 36 5.22 13.97 14.40
CA GLN A 36 5.70 13.04 15.40
C GLN A 36 7.09 12.57 14.98
N THR A 37 8.07 12.65 15.88
CA THR A 37 9.47 12.35 15.58
C THR A 37 10.00 11.21 16.45
N SER A 38 10.95 10.45 15.94
CA SER A 38 11.62 9.38 16.66
C SER A 38 13.08 9.25 16.22
N GLY A 39 13.96 8.96 17.18
CA GLY A 39 15.37 8.66 16.93
C GLY A 39 16.15 9.79 16.24
N GLN A 40 15.65 11.02 16.22
CA GLN A 40 16.23 12.17 15.49
C GLN A 40 16.45 11.91 13.99
N VAL A 41 15.72 10.95 13.43
CA VAL A 41 15.83 10.55 12.03
C VAL A 41 14.49 10.35 11.37
N PHE A 42 13.47 9.95 12.10
CA PHE A 42 12.18 9.52 11.60
C PHE A 42 11.10 10.54 11.95
N THR A 43 10.37 11.01 10.95
CA THR A 43 9.32 12.01 11.11
C THR A 43 8.05 11.57 10.40
N VAL A 44 6.92 11.66 11.08
CA VAL A 44 5.60 11.35 10.54
C VAL A 44 4.69 12.56 10.72
N PHE A 45 4.23 13.13 9.61
CA PHE A 45 3.25 14.21 9.57
C PHE A 45 1.87 13.60 9.34
N PRO A 46 0.96 13.57 10.32
CA PRO A 46 -0.38 13.01 10.12
C PRO A 46 -1.16 13.78 9.05
N LEU A 47 -1.89 13.05 8.22
CA LEU A 47 -2.88 13.59 7.29
C LEU A 47 -4.26 13.21 7.79
N THR A 48 -5.11 14.22 8.05
CA THR A 48 -6.43 14.02 8.65
C THR A 48 -7.55 14.53 7.75
N VAL A 49 -8.71 13.86 7.84
CA VAL A 49 -9.96 14.28 7.19
C VAL A 49 -10.84 15.05 8.18
N ALA A 50 -11.68 15.97 7.67
CA ALA A 50 -12.66 16.68 8.47
C ALA A 50 -13.86 15.79 8.83
N GLU A 51 -14.29 14.94 7.90
CA GLU A 51 -15.45 14.06 8.04
C GLU A 51 -15.12 12.66 7.55
N THR A 52 -15.77 11.65 8.16
CA THR A 52 -15.57 10.26 7.80
C THR A 52 -16.89 9.64 7.36
N ASN A 53 -16.85 8.85 6.30
CA ASN A 53 -17.96 8.00 5.85
C ASN A 53 -17.78 6.56 6.32
N GLY A 54 -18.80 5.71 6.11
CA GLY A 54 -18.67 4.29 6.38
C GLY A 54 -17.62 3.62 5.49
N ARG A 55 -16.92 2.62 6.06
CA ARG A 55 -15.98 1.77 5.34
C ARG A 55 -16.72 0.55 4.78
N ASP A 56 -16.59 0.30 3.48
CA ASP A 56 -17.33 -0.72 2.74
C ASP A 56 -16.47 -1.94 2.33
N TYR A 57 -15.26 -2.08 2.86
CA TYR A 57 -14.31 -3.16 2.57
C TYR A 57 -13.59 -3.64 3.84
N LEU A 58 -12.93 -4.77 3.74
CA LEU A 58 -11.96 -5.25 4.72
C LEU A 58 -10.53 -5.11 4.18
N THR A 59 -9.55 -4.99 5.06
CA THR A 59 -8.14 -5.16 4.66
C THR A 59 -7.84 -6.65 4.47
N LEU A 60 -6.77 -6.96 3.72
CA LEU A 60 -6.36 -8.35 3.51
C LEU A 60 -6.12 -9.08 4.84
N GLU A 61 -5.45 -8.43 5.78
CA GLU A 61 -5.17 -9.01 7.09
C GLU A 61 -6.44 -9.26 7.92
N GLU A 62 -7.39 -8.31 7.91
CA GLU A 62 -8.70 -8.50 8.58
C GLU A 62 -9.43 -9.72 8.02
N ALA A 63 -9.55 -9.78 6.69
CA ALA A 63 -10.26 -10.87 6.02
C ALA A 63 -9.57 -12.22 6.23
N HIS A 64 -8.24 -12.25 6.20
CA HIS A 64 -7.46 -13.46 6.44
C HIS A 64 -7.62 -13.96 7.87
N ARG A 65 -7.53 -13.09 8.88
CA ARG A 65 -7.73 -13.45 10.29
C ARG A 65 -9.15 -13.95 10.60
N GLN A 66 -10.14 -13.48 9.86
CA GLN A 66 -11.53 -13.92 9.99
C GLN A 66 -11.83 -15.21 9.20
N GLY A 67 -10.85 -15.79 8.51
CA GLY A 67 -11.04 -16.96 7.66
C GLY A 67 -11.84 -16.70 6.38
N LEU A 68 -11.98 -15.42 5.99
CA LEU A 68 -12.71 -14.97 4.80
C LEU A 68 -11.86 -14.91 3.54
N VAL A 69 -10.56 -15.11 3.66
CA VAL A 69 -9.60 -15.15 2.55
C VAL A 69 -8.71 -16.37 2.68
N ILE A 70 -8.50 -17.05 1.57
CA ILE A 70 -7.55 -18.15 1.43
C ILE A 70 -6.48 -17.76 0.42
N LEU A 71 -5.23 -18.06 0.74
CA LEU A 71 -4.04 -17.76 -0.05
C LEU A 71 -3.30 -19.06 -0.41
N PRO A 72 -3.78 -19.81 -1.43
CA PRO A 72 -3.14 -21.06 -1.84
C PRO A 72 -1.88 -20.77 -2.69
N GLU A 73 -0.90 -21.69 -2.63
CA GLU A 73 0.25 -21.66 -3.54
C GLU A 73 -0.17 -22.18 -4.94
N SER A 74 0.06 -21.38 -5.96
CA SER A 74 -0.26 -21.73 -7.35
C SER A 74 0.94 -22.23 -8.15
N GLY A 75 2.16 -22.12 -7.60
CA GLY A 75 3.40 -22.42 -8.33
C GLY A 75 3.77 -21.37 -9.38
N ASN A 76 3.06 -20.25 -9.45
CA ASN A 76 3.32 -19.17 -10.40
C ASN A 76 4.06 -18.01 -9.69
N VAL A 77 5.27 -17.69 -10.16
CA VAL A 77 6.16 -16.72 -9.49
C VAL A 77 5.59 -15.31 -9.43
N PRO A 78 5.07 -14.72 -10.53
CA PRO A 78 4.65 -13.32 -10.54
C PRO A 78 3.26 -13.08 -9.97
N GLU A 79 2.58 -14.11 -9.48
CA GLU A 79 1.20 -14.04 -9.02
C GLU A 79 0.97 -14.82 -7.74
N ILE A 80 0.02 -14.35 -6.92
CA ILE A 80 -0.59 -15.11 -5.83
C ILE A 80 -2.10 -15.21 -6.10
N VAL A 81 -2.67 -16.37 -5.83
CA VAL A 81 -4.11 -16.57 -5.83
C VAL A 81 -4.70 -16.10 -4.51
N VAL A 82 -5.74 -15.28 -4.59
CA VAL A 82 -6.53 -14.79 -3.44
C VAL A 82 -7.97 -15.23 -3.63
N VAL A 83 -8.45 -16.12 -2.77
CA VAL A 83 -9.84 -16.61 -2.80
C VAL A 83 -10.62 -15.88 -1.71
N ILE A 84 -11.58 -15.04 -2.09
CA ILE A 84 -12.41 -14.28 -1.16
C ILE A 84 -13.73 -15.02 -0.95
N LYS A 85 -13.96 -15.47 0.29
CA LYS A 85 -15.19 -16.18 0.70
C LYS A 85 -16.21 -15.27 1.37
N GLY A 86 -15.79 -14.07 1.80
CA GLY A 86 -16.65 -13.10 2.45
C GLY A 86 -17.55 -12.33 1.47
N GLU A 87 -18.46 -11.54 2.03
CA GLU A 87 -19.43 -10.72 1.28
C GLU A 87 -18.95 -9.28 1.02
N LYS A 88 -17.84 -8.88 1.64
CA LYS A 88 -17.23 -7.55 1.44
C LYS A 88 -16.02 -7.62 0.53
N PRO A 89 -15.79 -6.58 -0.28
CA PRO A 89 -14.52 -6.41 -0.99
C PRO A 89 -13.33 -6.40 -0.03
N VAL A 90 -12.17 -6.76 -0.54
CA VAL A 90 -10.91 -6.80 0.21
C VAL A 90 -9.90 -5.86 -0.42
N LEU A 91 -9.40 -4.91 0.37
CA LEU A 91 -8.29 -4.04 -0.02
C LEU A 91 -6.98 -4.75 0.25
N VAL A 92 -6.22 -4.99 -0.80
CA VAL A 92 -4.84 -5.45 -0.78
C VAL A 92 -3.94 -4.27 -1.06
N VAL A 93 -2.93 -4.03 -0.22
CA VAL A 93 -2.12 -2.81 -0.29
C VAL A 93 -0.74 -3.12 -0.87
N GLU A 94 -0.28 -2.24 -1.77
CA GLU A 94 1.08 -2.28 -2.32
C GLU A 94 2.11 -2.36 -1.19
N GLY A 95 3.09 -3.25 -1.34
CA GLY A 95 4.14 -3.45 -0.35
C GLY A 95 3.77 -4.41 0.80
N GLU A 96 2.54 -4.86 0.93
CA GLU A 96 2.21 -5.92 1.88
C GLU A 96 3.09 -7.15 1.62
N VAL A 97 3.57 -7.76 2.70
CA VAL A 97 4.41 -8.96 2.64
C VAL A 97 3.55 -10.18 2.96
N ILE A 98 3.67 -11.17 2.09
CA ILE A 98 2.95 -12.44 2.17
C ILE A 98 4.00 -13.53 2.30
N VAL A 99 4.01 -14.20 3.45
CA VAL A 99 5.06 -15.16 3.83
C VAL A 99 4.56 -16.59 3.74
N GLY A 100 5.42 -17.48 3.29
CA GLY A 100 5.12 -18.90 3.16
C GLY A 100 5.20 -19.39 1.73
N GLY A 101 4.32 -20.31 1.37
CA GLY A 101 4.35 -20.94 0.05
C GLY A 101 5.75 -21.44 -0.33
N TRP A 102 6.08 -21.32 -1.59
CA TRP A 102 7.41 -21.68 -2.09
C TRP A 102 8.46 -20.57 -1.93
N GLN A 103 8.02 -19.33 -1.86
CA GLN A 103 8.85 -18.14 -1.60
C GLN A 103 8.00 -17.05 -0.97
N ASN A 104 8.63 -16.18 -0.18
CA ASN A 104 7.99 -14.98 0.31
C ASN A 104 7.77 -13.96 -0.82
N ARG A 105 6.67 -13.21 -0.74
CA ARG A 105 6.21 -12.27 -1.77
C ARG A 105 5.93 -10.88 -1.20
N THR A 106 5.96 -9.88 -2.06
CA THR A 106 5.37 -8.56 -1.78
C THR A 106 4.42 -8.14 -2.89
N VAL A 107 3.35 -7.47 -2.51
CA VAL A 107 2.31 -7.01 -3.44
C VAL A 107 2.84 -5.86 -4.31
N ASN A 108 2.63 -5.93 -5.63
CA ASN A 108 3.15 -4.95 -6.57
C ASN A 108 2.37 -3.65 -6.62
N ILE A 109 1.05 -3.71 -6.46
CA ILE A 109 0.14 -2.57 -6.56
C ILE A 109 -1.09 -2.81 -5.70
N SER A 110 -1.69 -1.73 -5.20
CA SER A 110 -2.91 -1.84 -4.41
C SER A 110 -4.11 -2.21 -5.27
N LEU A 111 -4.95 -3.10 -4.76
CA LEU A 111 -6.10 -3.65 -5.43
C LEU A 111 -7.31 -3.69 -4.49
N LEU A 112 -8.50 -3.43 -5.03
CA LEU A 112 -9.77 -3.66 -4.34
C LEU A 112 -10.45 -4.88 -4.96
N LEU A 113 -10.36 -6.02 -4.30
CA LEU A 113 -10.81 -7.31 -4.82
C LEU A 113 -12.29 -7.52 -4.51
N GLU A 114 -13.06 -7.96 -5.51
CA GLU A 114 -14.48 -8.26 -5.37
C GLU A 114 -14.73 -9.43 -4.42
N ALA A 115 -15.79 -9.31 -3.64
CA ALA A 115 -16.27 -10.36 -2.76
C ALA A 115 -16.68 -11.63 -3.50
N GLY A 116 -16.50 -12.78 -2.87
CA GLY A 116 -17.00 -14.07 -3.35
C GLY A 116 -16.31 -14.59 -4.62
N LYS A 117 -15.12 -14.10 -4.95
CA LYS A 117 -14.38 -14.48 -6.17
C LYS A 117 -12.94 -14.89 -5.86
N GLU A 118 -12.36 -15.62 -6.82
CA GLU A 118 -10.92 -15.88 -6.91
C GLU A 118 -10.26 -14.81 -7.77
N HIS A 119 -9.11 -14.30 -7.30
CA HIS A 119 -8.31 -13.31 -8.01
C HIS A 119 -6.85 -13.77 -8.08
N ARG A 120 -6.16 -13.42 -9.17
CA ARG A 120 -4.72 -13.55 -9.31
C ARG A 120 -4.09 -12.19 -9.22
N ILE A 121 -3.34 -11.93 -8.15
CA ILE A 121 -2.75 -10.63 -7.87
C ILE A 121 -1.27 -10.59 -8.23
N PRO A 122 -0.78 -9.47 -8.81
CA PRO A 122 0.62 -9.32 -9.18
C PRO A 122 1.49 -9.11 -7.94
N VAL A 123 2.53 -9.92 -7.83
CA VAL A 123 3.49 -9.88 -6.72
C VAL A 123 4.91 -9.98 -7.23
N SER A 124 5.87 -9.67 -6.36
CA SER A 124 7.30 -9.89 -6.57
C SER A 124 7.85 -10.83 -5.52
N CYS A 125 8.76 -11.72 -5.90
CA CYS A 125 9.50 -12.53 -4.96
C CYS A 125 10.50 -11.68 -4.19
N ILE A 126 10.53 -11.84 -2.87
CA ILE A 126 11.50 -11.19 -1.98
C ILE A 126 12.41 -12.19 -1.27
N GLU A 127 12.48 -13.41 -1.77
CA GLU A 127 13.32 -14.50 -1.30
C GLU A 127 13.88 -15.27 -2.50
N ALA A 128 15.11 -14.97 -2.92
CA ALA A 128 15.66 -15.49 -4.17
C ALA A 128 16.03 -16.96 -4.13
N GLY A 129 16.53 -17.45 -3.00
CA GLY A 129 17.18 -18.76 -2.89
C GLY A 129 16.28 -19.91 -2.47
N ARG A 130 14.97 -19.72 -2.24
CA ARG A 130 14.05 -20.78 -1.86
C ARG A 130 13.00 -21.02 -2.94
N TRP A 131 12.89 -22.29 -3.34
CA TRP A 131 11.85 -22.75 -4.25
C TRP A 131 11.28 -24.06 -3.72
N SER A 132 10.77 -24.01 -2.47
CA SER A 132 10.20 -25.17 -1.81
C SER A 132 9.29 -24.75 -0.67
N SER A 133 8.28 -25.58 -0.37
CA SER A 133 7.44 -25.33 0.80
C SER A 133 8.24 -25.44 2.10
N ARG A 134 8.10 -24.49 3.00
CA ARG A 134 8.62 -24.58 4.39
C ARG A 134 7.86 -25.63 5.21
N ARG A 135 6.69 -26.03 4.76
CA ARG A 135 5.93 -27.14 5.36
C ARG A 135 6.33 -28.43 4.68
N THR A 136 6.66 -29.45 5.47
CA THR A 136 6.83 -30.81 4.98
C THR A 136 5.64 -31.19 4.11
N ARG A 137 5.91 -31.75 2.92
CA ARG A 137 4.89 -32.31 2.02
C ARG A 137 3.97 -33.21 2.84
N ARG A 138 2.80 -32.70 3.23
CA ARG A 138 1.72 -33.59 3.63
C ARG A 138 1.11 -34.15 2.35
N PRO A 139 0.76 -35.43 2.36
CA PRO A 139 0.01 -36.02 1.24
C PRO A 139 -1.25 -35.21 0.97
N PHE A 140 -1.62 -35.03 -0.29
CA PHE A 140 -2.91 -34.46 -0.68
C PHE A 140 -4.03 -35.29 -0.03
N VAL A 141 -4.83 -34.67 0.82
CA VAL A 141 -6.01 -35.26 1.41
C VAL A 141 -7.22 -34.57 0.79
N PRO A 142 -8.01 -35.27 -0.04
CA PRO A 142 -9.11 -34.65 -0.81
C PRO A 142 -10.23 -33.99 0.03
N GLU A 143 -10.28 -34.28 1.31
CA GLU A 143 -11.35 -33.85 2.23
C GLU A 143 -10.92 -32.73 3.19
N GLU A 144 -9.67 -32.22 3.12
CA GLU A 144 -9.28 -31.06 3.92
C GLU A 144 -9.89 -29.77 3.30
N PRO A 145 -10.48 -28.90 4.12
CA PRO A 145 -10.96 -27.60 3.62
C PRO A 145 -9.81 -26.84 2.97
N GLU A 146 -10.10 -26.11 1.90
CA GLU A 146 -9.15 -25.21 1.22
C GLU A 146 -8.36 -24.40 2.26
N ARG A 147 -7.04 -24.53 2.22
CA ARG A 147 -6.15 -23.98 3.22
C ARG A 147 -5.20 -22.97 2.60
N SER A 148 -4.91 -21.92 3.35
CA SER A 148 -3.84 -20.99 2.99
C SER A 148 -2.47 -21.63 3.13
N ASP A 149 -1.65 -21.48 2.09
CA ASP A 149 -0.21 -21.80 2.11
C ASP A 149 0.63 -20.60 2.52
N PHE A 150 0.02 -19.41 2.47
CA PHE A 150 0.64 -18.15 2.86
C PHE A 150 -0.06 -17.53 4.08
N GLU A 151 0.71 -16.73 4.82
CA GLU A 151 0.26 -15.86 5.89
C GLU A 151 0.52 -14.39 5.51
N VAL A 152 -0.32 -13.48 6.00
CA VAL A 152 -0.10 -12.04 5.85
C VAL A 152 0.82 -11.57 6.97
N ALA A 153 1.98 -10.99 6.62
CA ALA A 153 2.94 -10.52 7.59
C ALA A 153 2.43 -9.26 8.33
N ALA A 154 2.95 -9.05 9.56
CA ALA A 154 2.64 -7.87 10.36
C ALA A 154 3.43 -6.62 9.91
N TYR A 155 4.22 -6.70 8.88
CA TYR A 155 5.04 -5.62 8.30
C TYR A 155 4.85 -5.55 6.78
N ALA A 156 5.05 -4.36 6.23
CA ALA A 156 5.22 -4.15 4.80
C ALA A 156 6.69 -4.21 4.41
N ALA A 157 6.98 -4.32 3.13
CA ALA A 157 8.35 -4.32 2.59
C ALA A 157 9.07 -3.00 2.93
N HIS A 158 10.39 -3.06 2.98
CA HIS A 158 11.27 -1.91 3.13
C HIS A 158 10.90 -0.80 2.15
N SER A 159 10.81 0.44 2.61
CA SER A 159 10.27 1.54 1.81
C SER A 159 11.08 1.80 0.53
N ARG A 160 12.40 1.63 0.57
CA ARG A 160 13.24 1.74 -0.62
C ARG A 160 12.92 0.64 -1.64
N LEU A 161 12.76 -0.61 -1.20
CA LEU A 161 12.32 -1.71 -2.06
C LEU A 161 10.98 -1.41 -2.73
N ARG A 162 10.02 -0.88 -1.98
CA ARG A 162 8.72 -0.47 -2.52
C ARG A 162 8.87 0.59 -3.61
N ARG A 163 9.71 1.61 -3.41
CA ARG A 163 9.96 2.65 -4.42
C ARG A 163 10.63 2.09 -5.67
N VAL A 164 11.70 1.30 -5.52
CA VAL A 164 12.38 0.65 -6.65
C VAL A 164 11.44 -0.25 -7.44
N LYS A 165 10.69 -1.09 -6.76
CA LYS A 165 9.69 -1.97 -7.37
C LYS A 165 8.63 -1.15 -8.12
N THR A 166 8.07 -0.12 -7.49
CA THR A 166 7.02 0.73 -8.07
C THR A 166 7.47 1.43 -9.36
N GLU A 167 8.73 1.90 -9.43
CA GLU A 167 9.28 2.46 -10.68
C GLU A 167 9.28 1.43 -11.82
N THR A 168 9.62 0.18 -11.53
CA THR A 168 9.62 -0.88 -12.55
C THR A 168 8.20 -1.29 -12.97
N VAL A 169 7.27 -1.31 -12.02
CA VAL A 169 5.83 -1.54 -12.29
C VAL A 169 5.26 -0.41 -13.16
N ALA A 170 5.64 0.85 -12.89
CA ALA A 170 5.22 1.99 -13.69
C ALA A 170 5.64 1.88 -15.16
N MET A 171 6.84 1.40 -15.44
CA MET A 171 7.30 1.16 -16.82
C MET A 171 6.43 0.11 -17.53
N GLN A 172 6.10 -0.99 -16.88
CA GLN A 172 5.25 -2.04 -17.44
C GLN A 172 3.80 -1.55 -17.64
N PHE A 173 3.30 -0.77 -16.69
CA PHE A 173 1.98 -0.14 -16.79
C PHE A 173 1.86 0.75 -18.03
N LEU A 174 2.87 1.58 -18.31
CA LEU A 174 2.87 2.48 -19.45
C LEU A 174 3.05 1.75 -20.80
N THR A 175 3.86 0.71 -20.85
CA THR A 175 4.23 0.04 -22.09
C THR A 175 3.25 -1.05 -22.50
N VAL A 176 2.86 -1.92 -21.57
CA VAL A 176 2.01 -3.10 -21.85
C VAL A 176 0.75 -3.20 -20.98
N GLY A 177 0.54 -2.27 -20.06
CA GLY A 177 -0.61 -2.27 -19.15
C GLY A 177 -0.58 -3.35 -18.07
N GLU A 178 0.58 -3.97 -17.83
CA GLU A 178 0.77 -4.99 -16.79
C GLU A 178 1.34 -4.38 -15.50
N MET A 179 1.02 -5.00 -14.37
CA MET A 179 1.50 -4.60 -13.04
C MET A 179 2.65 -5.49 -12.54
N LYS A 180 3.51 -5.91 -13.45
CA LYS A 180 4.71 -6.70 -13.15
C LYS A 180 5.90 -5.80 -12.81
N SER A 181 6.71 -6.24 -11.85
CA SER A 181 8.01 -5.62 -11.56
C SER A 181 9.14 -6.24 -12.37
N ASP A 182 10.29 -5.58 -12.39
CA ASP A 182 11.55 -6.21 -12.77
C ASP A 182 12.09 -7.03 -11.59
N GLN A 183 11.90 -8.33 -11.63
CA GLN A 183 12.28 -9.23 -10.54
C GLN A 183 13.80 -9.20 -10.23
N ARG A 184 14.63 -8.96 -11.22
CA ARG A 184 16.09 -8.87 -11.00
C ARG A 184 16.44 -7.62 -10.19
N ARG A 185 15.79 -6.49 -10.47
CA ARG A 185 15.97 -5.27 -9.68
C ARG A 185 15.46 -5.43 -8.25
N VAL A 186 14.34 -6.13 -8.07
CA VAL A 186 13.83 -6.46 -6.74
C VAL A 186 14.84 -7.29 -5.94
N TRP A 187 15.40 -8.34 -6.51
CA TRP A 187 16.40 -9.16 -5.83
C TRP A 187 17.70 -8.41 -5.56
N ALA A 188 18.14 -7.57 -6.49
CA ALA A 188 19.33 -6.72 -6.28
C ALA A 188 19.13 -5.77 -5.09
N GLU A 189 17.94 -5.17 -4.97
CA GLU A 189 17.63 -4.30 -3.84
C GLU A 189 17.56 -5.08 -2.51
N VAL A 190 16.93 -6.25 -2.49
CA VAL A 190 16.91 -7.12 -1.30
C VAL A 190 18.32 -7.51 -0.84
N SER A 191 19.17 -7.88 -1.79
CA SER A 191 20.58 -8.23 -1.47
C SER A 191 21.34 -7.02 -0.91
N GLU A 192 21.12 -5.84 -1.46
CA GLU A 192 21.73 -4.60 -0.96
C GLU A 192 21.23 -4.24 0.45
N GLU A 193 19.94 -4.35 0.72
CA GLU A 193 19.34 -4.10 2.03
C GLU A 193 19.87 -5.08 3.10
N LEU A 194 19.93 -6.37 2.80
CA LEU A 194 20.49 -7.38 3.70
C LEU A 194 21.96 -7.10 4.03
N SER A 195 22.74 -6.75 3.00
CA SER A 195 24.16 -6.39 3.16
C SER A 195 24.33 -5.14 4.01
N ALA A 196 23.54 -4.11 3.76
CA ALA A 196 23.58 -2.85 4.51
C ALA A 196 23.20 -3.03 5.99
N ALA A 197 22.27 -3.93 6.26
CA ALA A 197 21.82 -4.26 7.60
C ALA A 197 22.72 -5.29 8.31
N GLU A 198 23.77 -5.78 7.63
CA GLU A 198 24.65 -6.85 8.11
C GLU A 198 23.90 -8.13 8.52
N VAL A 199 22.84 -8.45 7.78
CA VAL A 199 22.00 -9.63 8.02
C VAL A 199 22.35 -10.74 7.04
N ALA A 200 22.76 -11.90 7.56
CA ALA A 200 22.94 -13.10 6.77
C ALA A 200 21.60 -13.80 6.55
N SER A 201 21.29 -14.10 5.30
CA SER A 201 20.14 -14.92 4.92
C SER A 201 20.59 -15.97 3.90
N PRO A 202 20.52 -17.27 4.22
CA PRO A 202 20.92 -18.34 3.29
C PRO A 202 20.10 -18.36 2.00
N THR A 203 18.87 -17.84 2.03
CA THR A 203 17.96 -17.79 0.89
C THR A 203 17.77 -16.40 0.32
N GLU A 204 18.55 -15.41 0.78
CA GLU A 204 18.39 -14.00 0.41
C GLU A 204 16.94 -13.52 0.61
N ASP A 205 16.41 -13.77 1.82
CA ASP A 205 15.05 -13.45 2.22
C ASP A 205 14.99 -12.07 2.89
N ALA A 206 14.26 -11.13 2.31
CA ALA A 206 14.09 -9.79 2.84
C ALA A 206 13.51 -9.79 4.27
N THR A 207 12.69 -10.80 4.62
CA THR A 207 12.07 -10.88 5.95
C THR A 207 13.10 -11.11 7.06
N ALA A 208 14.27 -11.65 6.74
CA ALA A 208 15.36 -11.83 7.70
C ALA A 208 15.82 -10.49 8.29
N LEU A 209 15.85 -9.42 7.51
CA LEU A 209 16.16 -8.08 7.98
C LEU A 209 15.11 -7.61 9.00
N TYR A 210 13.83 -7.75 8.68
CA TYR A 210 12.75 -7.28 9.53
C TYR A 210 12.70 -8.00 10.87
N GLU A 211 12.98 -9.29 10.86
CA GLU A 211 12.98 -10.11 12.07
C GLU A 211 14.24 -9.89 12.90
N HIS A 212 15.40 -9.76 12.26
CA HIS A 212 16.65 -9.50 12.96
C HIS A 212 16.66 -8.16 13.71
N HIS A 213 16.12 -7.11 13.09
CA HIS A 213 16.06 -5.77 13.66
C HIS A 213 14.70 -5.39 14.25
N ARG A 214 13.84 -6.37 14.53
CA ARG A 214 12.47 -6.16 15.03
C ARG A 214 12.42 -5.18 16.20
N THR A 215 13.20 -5.43 17.24
CA THR A 215 13.20 -4.60 18.46
C THR A 215 13.56 -3.16 18.14
N SER A 216 14.62 -2.93 17.36
CA SER A 216 15.06 -1.59 16.99
C SER A 216 14.03 -0.86 16.13
N ILE A 217 13.37 -1.56 15.19
CA ILE A 217 12.30 -1.01 14.37
C ILE A 217 11.08 -0.65 15.24
N GLU A 218 10.68 -1.54 16.12
CA GLU A 218 9.54 -1.31 17.02
C GLU A 218 9.81 -0.17 18.01
N ASP A 219 11.03 -0.05 18.53
CA ASP A 219 11.43 1.07 19.38
C ASP A 219 11.35 2.40 18.63
N LEU A 220 11.74 2.43 17.36
CA LEU A 220 11.64 3.61 16.51
C LEU A 220 10.17 4.00 16.25
N LEU A 221 9.28 3.03 16.14
CA LEU A 221 7.84 3.25 15.92
C LEU A 221 7.07 3.62 17.18
N LYS A 222 7.59 3.29 18.36
CA LYS A 222 6.87 3.45 19.63
C LYS A 222 6.34 4.85 19.91
N PRO A 223 7.06 5.95 19.60
CA PRO A 223 6.54 7.32 19.78
C PRO A 223 5.50 7.73 18.73
N ILE A 224 5.35 6.95 17.65
CA ILE A 224 4.46 7.28 16.53
C ILE A 224 3.11 6.63 16.78
N VAL A 225 2.11 7.44 17.05
CA VAL A 225 0.75 6.98 17.36
C VAL A 225 -0.27 7.62 16.43
N PRO A 226 -1.27 6.88 15.94
CA PRO A 226 -2.35 7.45 15.15
C PRO A 226 -3.09 8.54 15.91
N VAL A 227 -3.42 9.64 15.19
CA VAL A 227 -4.27 10.71 15.73
C VAL A 227 -5.71 10.55 15.26
N GLU A 228 -6.62 11.29 15.86
CA GLU A 228 -8.04 11.26 15.48
C GLU A 228 -8.22 11.67 14.01
N ASN A 229 -9.10 10.95 13.29
CA ASN A 229 -9.41 11.16 11.88
C ASN A 229 -8.20 11.09 10.92
N GLN A 230 -7.11 10.48 11.35
CA GLN A 230 -5.94 10.27 10.49
C GLN A 230 -6.23 9.22 9.43
N VAL A 231 -5.98 9.60 8.17
CA VAL A 231 -6.13 8.71 6.99
C VAL A 231 -4.80 8.40 6.32
N GLY A 232 -3.72 9.05 6.73
CA GLY A 232 -2.41 8.85 6.13
C GLY A 232 -1.32 9.65 6.80
N ALA A 233 -0.18 9.72 6.14
CA ALA A 233 0.97 10.47 6.60
C ALA A 233 1.92 10.86 5.46
N VAL A 234 2.67 11.95 5.66
CA VAL A 234 3.95 12.20 5.00
C VAL A 234 5.05 11.72 5.91
N ILE A 235 5.97 10.93 5.36
CA ILE A 235 7.06 10.30 6.12
C ILE A 235 8.39 10.91 5.68
N GLY A 236 9.16 11.38 6.66
CA GLY A 236 10.52 11.87 6.49
C GLY A 236 11.55 10.96 7.12
N ILE A 237 12.70 10.79 6.45
CA ILE A 237 13.88 10.10 6.95
C ILE A 237 15.06 11.07 6.83
N GLY A 238 15.63 11.48 7.96
CA GLY A 238 16.56 12.60 8.00
C GLY A 238 15.90 13.85 7.40
N GLN A 239 16.58 14.53 6.51
CA GLN A 239 16.10 15.74 5.82
C GLN A 239 15.33 15.45 4.53
N THR A 240 15.02 14.19 4.22
CA THR A 240 14.42 13.79 2.96
C THR A 240 13.01 13.23 3.16
N ILE A 241 12.07 13.64 2.32
CA ILE A 241 10.76 12.98 2.22
C ILE A 241 10.98 11.57 1.67
N ALA A 242 10.55 10.57 2.43
CA ALA A 242 10.60 9.16 2.01
C ALA A 242 9.36 8.71 1.27
N GLY A 243 8.20 9.25 1.63
CA GLY A 243 6.94 8.94 0.98
C GLY A 243 5.72 9.63 1.59
N LEU A 244 4.61 9.43 0.90
CA LEU A 244 3.26 9.79 1.33
C LEU A 244 2.38 8.57 1.16
N GLU A 245 1.65 8.24 2.21
CA GLU A 245 0.67 7.16 2.22
C GLU A 245 -0.69 7.74 2.63
N VAL A 246 -1.74 7.39 1.95
CA VAL A 246 -3.09 7.82 2.32
C VAL A 246 -4.14 6.79 1.95
N PHE A 247 -5.16 6.66 2.79
CA PHE A 247 -6.35 5.84 2.59
C PHE A 247 -7.61 6.71 2.62
N ASP A 248 -8.72 6.16 2.21
CA ASP A 248 -10.01 6.85 2.25
C ASP A 248 -10.66 6.88 3.64
N HIS A 249 -10.17 6.07 4.58
CA HIS A 249 -10.84 5.90 5.87
C HIS A 249 -9.86 5.79 7.05
N PRO A 250 -10.15 6.46 8.20
CA PRO A 250 -9.28 6.43 9.38
C PRO A 250 -9.08 5.04 9.99
N GLU A 251 -10.11 4.19 9.95
CA GLU A 251 -9.98 2.82 10.44
C GLU A 251 -8.96 2.02 9.64
N THR A 252 -8.91 2.23 8.32
CA THR A 252 -7.92 1.57 7.46
C THR A 252 -6.51 2.02 7.81
N TRP A 253 -6.29 3.33 8.01
CA TRP A 253 -5.00 3.83 8.48
C TRP A 253 -4.61 3.23 9.83
N ARG A 254 -5.52 3.20 10.79
CA ARG A 254 -5.27 2.66 12.14
C ARG A 254 -4.83 1.20 12.10
N ARG A 255 -5.44 0.40 11.21
CA ARG A 255 -5.10 -1.02 11.04
C ARG A 255 -3.77 -1.25 10.33
N LEU A 256 -3.45 -0.41 9.35
CA LEU A 256 -2.31 -0.62 8.46
C LEU A 256 -1.09 0.26 8.79
N SER A 257 -1.26 1.32 9.58
CA SER A 257 -0.20 2.29 9.84
C SER A 257 1.07 1.66 10.40
N LYS A 258 0.96 0.84 11.44
CA LYS A 258 2.13 0.17 12.03
C LYS A 258 2.85 -0.72 11.02
N LYS A 259 2.09 -1.47 10.23
CA LYS A 259 2.62 -2.34 9.17
C LYS A 259 3.39 -1.54 8.11
N ILE A 260 2.78 -0.47 7.59
CA ILE A 260 3.37 0.37 6.55
C ILE A 260 4.60 1.12 7.10
N LEU A 261 4.45 1.76 8.25
CA LEU A 261 5.54 2.51 8.89
C LEU A 261 6.72 1.62 9.28
N TYR A 262 6.51 0.33 9.47
CA TYR A 262 7.59 -0.63 9.75
C TYR A 262 8.64 -0.65 8.63
N GLY A 263 8.22 -0.67 7.37
CA GLY A 263 9.13 -0.60 6.22
C GLY A 263 9.92 0.72 6.14
N TYR A 264 9.29 1.84 6.48
CA TYR A 264 9.98 3.14 6.57
C TYR A 264 10.94 3.23 7.76
N ALA A 265 10.57 2.66 8.90
CA ALA A 265 11.43 2.62 10.07
C ALA A 265 12.67 1.74 9.84
N ALA A 266 12.54 0.65 9.07
CA ALA A 266 13.68 -0.17 8.65
C ALA A 266 14.68 0.65 7.81
N GLU A 267 14.21 1.47 6.86
CA GLU A 267 15.06 2.39 6.10
C GLU A 267 15.68 3.47 7.00
N ALA A 268 14.93 4.00 7.95
CA ALA A 268 15.43 5.00 8.89
C ALA A 268 16.57 4.44 9.76
N LEU A 269 16.49 3.19 10.21
CA LEU A 269 17.58 2.52 10.92
C LEU A 269 18.82 2.36 10.04
N GLU A 270 18.66 1.93 8.80
CA GLU A 270 19.77 1.83 7.84
C GLU A 270 20.44 3.20 7.64
N PHE A 271 19.65 4.25 7.54
CA PHE A 271 20.18 5.62 7.43
C PHE A 271 20.98 6.02 8.67
N LEU A 272 20.55 5.67 9.90
CA LEU A 272 21.30 5.91 11.14
C LEU A 272 22.64 5.19 11.18
N TRP A 273 22.72 3.98 10.66
CA TRP A 273 23.97 3.22 10.65
C TRP A 273 24.98 3.78 9.65
N ARG A 274 24.51 4.30 8.52
CA ARG A 274 25.38 4.78 7.44
C ARG A 274 25.76 6.26 7.58
N ARG A 275 24.92 7.08 8.23
CA ARG A 275 25.10 8.54 8.29
C ARG A 275 24.75 9.09 9.67
N LYS A 276 25.45 10.14 10.06
CA LYS A 276 24.99 10.98 11.19
C LYS A 276 23.82 11.83 10.67
N ALA A 277 22.63 11.63 11.23
CA ALA A 277 21.49 12.48 10.94
C ALA A 277 21.78 13.91 11.37
N THR A 278 21.60 14.89 10.47
CA THR A 278 21.90 16.30 10.71
C THR A 278 20.68 17.19 10.70
N GLY A 279 19.47 16.62 10.65
CA GLY A 279 18.22 17.37 10.63
C GLY A 279 17.03 16.50 10.27
N LEU A 280 15.85 17.12 10.33
CA LEU A 280 14.57 16.48 10.02
C LEU A 280 13.85 17.26 8.92
N VAL A 281 12.94 16.59 8.22
CA VAL A 281 11.99 17.22 7.30
C VAL A 281 11.14 18.23 8.06
N SER A 282 10.99 19.44 7.51
CA SER A 282 10.15 20.48 8.06
C SER A 282 8.66 20.31 7.69
N TYR A 283 7.78 20.96 8.45
CA TYR A 283 6.36 21.03 8.15
C TYR A 283 6.10 21.63 6.75
N ASP A 284 6.80 22.70 6.37
CA ASP A 284 6.63 23.33 5.07
C ASP A 284 7.02 22.42 3.91
N GLU A 285 8.08 21.63 4.07
CA GLU A 285 8.48 20.62 3.08
C GLU A 285 7.43 19.52 2.95
N ALA A 286 6.88 19.04 4.07
CA ALA A 286 5.81 18.02 4.05
C ALA A 286 4.55 18.56 3.36
N LYS A 287 4.14 19.81 3.67
CA LYS A 287 3.00 20.46 3.05
C LYS A 287 3.23 20.69 1.55
N ALA A 288 4.40 21.15 1.17
CA ALA A 288 4.79 21.34 -0.23
C ALA A 288 4.76 20.02 -1.00
N PHE A 289 5.17 18.92 -0.39
CA PHE A 289 5.10 17.58 -1.00
C PHE A 289 3.65 17.13 -1.23
N CYS A 290 2.74 17.39 -0.30
CA CYS A 290 1.31 17.16 -0.50
C CYS A 290 0.77 17.94 -1.70
N ASP A 291 1.11 19.23 -1.80
CA ASP A 291 0.65 20.09 -2.90
C ASP A 291 1.21 19.63 -4.25
N MET A 292 2.49 19.26 -4.31
CA MET A 292 3.10 18.67 -5.52
C MET A 292 2.44 17.35 -5.90
N THR A 293 2.16 16.49 -4.92
CA THR A 293 1.50 15.21 -5.14
C THR A 293 0.11 15.42 -5.72
N ALA A 294 -0.66 16.35 -5.19
CA ALA A 294 -1.99 16.69 -5.72
C ALA A 294 -1.92 17.21 -7.17
N ALA A 295 -0.93 18.06 -7.49
CA ALA A 295 -0.74 18.56 -8.84
C ALA A 295 -0.36 17.46 -9.84
N VAL A 296 0.47 16.51 -9.45
CA VAL A 296 0.82 15.35 -10.30
C VAL A 296 -0.37 14.40 -10.44
N LEU A 297 -1.11 14.15 -9.36
CA LEU A 297 -2.33 13.32 -9.37
C LEU A 297 -3.40 13.86 -10.31
N ASP A 298 -3.55 15.19 -10.40
CA ASP A 298 -4.50 15.82 -11.33
C ASP A 298 -4.19 15.56 -12.81
N ARG A 299 -2.94 15.22 -13.13
CA ARG A 299 -2.44 14.91 -14.48
C ARG A 299 -2.04 13.44 -14.66
N ALA A 300 -2.43 12.58 -13.74
CA ALA A 300 -2.06 11.18 -13.75
C ALA A 300 -2.57 10.45 -15.02
N THR A 301 -1.81 9.46 -15.46
CA THR A 301 -2.27 8.49 -16.47
C THR A 301 -3.19 7.49 -15.78
N VAL A 302 -4.43 7.39 -16.25
CA VAL A 302 -5.48 6.56 -15.65
C VAL A 302 -5.78 5.36 -16.55
N LYS A 303 -5.78 4.17 -15.94
CA LYS A 303 -6.22 2.93 -16.59
C LYS A 303 -7.09 2.11 -15.62
N PRO A 304 -8.08 1.36 -16.13
CA PRO A 304 -8.84 0.42 -15.31
C PRO A 304 -7.91 -0.55 -14.60
N ALA A 305 -8.25 -0.93 -13.36
CA ALA A 305 -7.53 -1.96 -12.64
C ALA A 305 -7.60 -3.29 -13.42
N PRO A 306 -6.46 -3.96 -13.70
CA PRO A 306 -6.46 -5.21 -14.45
C PRO A 306 -7.05 -6.36 -13.61
N VAL A 307 -7.05 -6.21 -12.29
CA VAL A 307 -7.62 -7.15 -11.33
C VAL A 307 -8.40 -6.37 -10.29
N GLY A 308 -9.58 -6.84 -9.94
CA GLY A 308 -10.46 -6.17 -9.00
C GLY A 308 -11.17 -4.95 -9.56
N MET A 309 -11.61 -4.07 -8.68
CA MET A 309 -12.45 -2.92 -8.99
C MET A 309 -11.65 -1.62 -9.02
N GLY A 310 -12.19 -0.64 -9.74
CA GLY A 310 -11.64 0.70 -9.78
C GLY A 310 -10.61 0.91 -10.89
N GLU A 311 -9.77 1.90 -10.69
CA GLU A 311 -8.77 2.33 -11.66
C GLU A 311 -7.47 2.74 -10.96
N HIS A 312 -6.36 2.60 -11.68
CA HIS A 312 -5.05 3.05 -11.22
C HIS A 312 -4.68 4.38 -11.88
N HIS A 313 -4.30 5.33 -11.05
CA HIS A 313 -3.75 6.62 -11.42
C HIS A 313 -2.24 6.59 -11.21
N LEU A 314 -1.48 6.58 -12.30
CA LEU A 314 -0.02 6.63 -12.24
C LEU A 314 0.45 8.07 -12.08
N LEU A 315 1.22 8.33 -11.02
CA LEU A 315 1.91 9.58 -10.79
C LEU A 315 3.30 9.51 -11.41
N GLU A 316 3.56 10.40 -12.37
CA GLU A 316 4.85 10.52 -13.06
C GLU A 316 5.26 12.00 -13.15
N GLY A 317 6.46 12.31 -12.67
CA GLY A 317 7.01 13.67 -12.69
C GLY A 317 7.84 13.97 -11.45
N THR A 318 7.59 15.12 -10.84
CA THR A 318 8.23 15.54 -9.57
C THR A 318 7.83 14.68 -8.38
N VAL A 319 6.77 13.91 -8.52
CA VAL A 319 6.30 12.89 -7.58
C VAL A 319 6.01 11.64 -8.40
N LYS A 320 6.36 10.47 -7.87
CA LYS A 320 6.10 9.15 -8.47
C LYS A 320 5.23 8.32 -7.55
N GLY A 321 4.51 7.37 -8.12
CA GLY A 321 3.68 6.45 -7.37
C GLY A 321 2.38 6.07 -8.07
N PHE A 322 1.46 5.49 -7.31
CA PHE A 322 0.14 5.09 -7.78
C PHE A 322 -0.94 5.43 -6.78
N ALA A 323 -2.11 5.78 -7.29
CA ALA A 323 -3.34 5.80 -6.53
C ALA A 323 -4.32 4.76 -7.08
N LEU A 324 -4.97 4.02 -6.20
CA LEU A 324 -6.14 3.20 -6.50
C LEU A 324 -7.38 4.02 -6.20
N VAL A 325 -8.22 4.24 -7.21
CA VAL A 325 -9.45 5.01 -7.09
C VAL A 325 -10.65 4.13 -7.45
N HIS A 326 -11.67 4.12 -6.62
CA HIS A 326 -12.91 3.42 -6.85
C HIS A 326 -14.08 4.22 -6.24
N ASP A 327 -15.17 4.37 -7.01
CA ASP A 327 -16.33 5.20 -6.62
C ASP A 327 -15.92 6.63 -6.21
N GLY A 328 -14.97 7.21 -6.92
CA GLY A 328 -14.44 8.55 -6.67
C GLY A 328 -13.60 8.69 -5.39
N LYS A 329 -13.33 7.61 -4.68
CA LYS A 329 -12.52 7.60 -3.46
C LYS A 329 -11.12 7.07 -3.74
N VAL A 330 -10.12 7.74 -3.19
CA VAL A 330 -8.74 7.24 -3.17
C VAL A 330 -8.65 6.15 -2.10
N ARG A 331 -8.76 4.90 -2.52
CA ARG A 331 -8.71 3.75 -1.61
C ARG A 331 -7.34 3.60 -0.95
N HIS A 332 -6.30 3.79 -1.74
CA HIS A 332 -4.91 3.91 -1.28
C HIS A 332 -4.10 4.70 -2.28
N MET A 333 -3.17 5.50 -1.80
CA MET A 333 -2.13 6.12 -2.60
C MET A 333 -0.78 5.97 -1.90
N PHE A 334 0.22 5.58 -2.67
CA PHE A 334 1.64 5.58 -2.32
C PHE A 334 2.37 6.51 -3.29
N ALA A 335 2.96 7.58 -2.76
CA ALA A 335 3.68 8.57 -3.53
C ALA A 335 5.04 8.86 -2.89
N PHE A 336 6.04 9.15 -3.70
CA PHE A 336 7.41 9.38 -3.24
C PHE A 336 8.15 10.32 -4.21
N PRO A 337 9.20 11.02 -3.74
CA PRO A 337 10.07 11.77 -4.62
C PRO A 337 10.81 10.85 -5.58
N PRO A 338 11.19 11.29 -6.79
CA PRO A 338 12.02 10.51 -7.69
C PRO A 338 13.28 10.02 -6.99
N LEU A 339 13.65 8.75 -7.21
CA LEU A 339 14.89 8.19 -6.70
C LEU A 339 16.07 8.86 -7.40
N HIS A 340 16.95 9.49 -6.63
CA HIS A 340 18.20 9.97 -7.17
C HIS A 340 19.09 8.78 -7.45
N ARG A 341 19.60 8.67 -8.66
CA ARG A 341 20.73 7.79 -8.96
C ARG A 341 21.95 8.39 -8.25
N LEU A 342 22.41 7.71 -7.20
CA LEU A 342 23.69 8.01 -6.58
C LEU A 342 24.83 7.55 -7.47
#